data_d105e714ad39713074b241202484e31b
#
_entry.id   d105e714ad39713074b241202484e31b
#
_cell.length_a   1.000
_cell.length_b   1.000
_cell.length_c   1.000
_cell.angle_alpha   90.00
_cell.angle_beta   90.00
_cell.angle_gamma   90.00
#
_symmetry.space_group_name_H-M   'P 1'
#
loop_
_entity.id
_entity.type
_entity.pdbx_description
1 polymer ?
#
loop_
_entity_poly.entity_id
_entity_poly.type
_entity_poly.pdbx_seq_one_letter_code
_entity_poly.pdbx_strand_id
1 'polypeptide(L)'
;MEIKACQVTASKYMRELCLIFLADNWLWMVLPVALCGAVAFFVDVRFVIVALMVLFVVLPMILALLYFYYGFSPEARWSIMEKDAVIGNEGISLTFTDERMKKHAIVWDDVRYIIEKEDVVMLMLQGKRYTCLMLPKSAIDPDVSQALRQFTPQVH
;
A
#
# COMPACT_ATOMS: atom_id res chain seq x y z
N MET A 1 -2.57 19.55 -14.16
CA MET A 1 -3.92 18.96 -14.08
C MET A 1 -4.37 18.93 -12.63
N GLU A 2 -5.59 19.31 -12.34
CA GLU A 2 -6.09 19.46 -10.96
C GLU A 2 -7.16 18.40 -10.68
N ILE A 3 -6.98 17.65 -9.60
CA ILE A 3 -7.94 16.67 -9.07
C ILE A 3 -8.46 17.24 -7.75
N LYS A 4 -9.75 17.54 -7.68
CA LYS A 4 -10.36 18.15 -6.50
C LYS A 4 -10.99 17.13 -5.57
N ALA A 5 -10.94 17.41 -4.27
CA ALA A 5 -11.63 16.68 -3.21
C ALA A 5 -11.42 15.15 -3.26
N CYS A 6 -10.18 14.70 -3.53
CA CYS A 6 -9.89 13.27 -3.60
C CYS A 6 -9.57 12.70 -2.21
N GLN A 7 -10.25 11.61 -1.88
CA GLN A 7 -10.09 10.90 -0.62
C GLN A 7 -10.17 9.39 -0.85
N VAL A 8 -9.33 8.64 -0.14
CA VAL A 8 -9.40 7.18 -0.08
C VAL A 8 -9.77 6.76 1.33
N THR A 9 -10.74 5.87 1.46
CA THR A 9 -11.14 5.37 2.79
C THR A 9 -9.99 4.61 3.44
N ALA A 10 -9.79 4.79 4.75
CA ALA A 10 -8.72 4.14 5.50
C ALA A 10 -8.75 2.61 5.36
N SER A 11 -9.95 2.01 5.38
CA SER A 11 -10.13 0.56 5.18
C SER A 11 -9.67 0.11 3.79
N LYS A 12 -9.94 0.88 2.74
CA LYS A 12 -9.49 0.59 1.38
C LYS A 12 -7.98 0.72 1.25
N TYR A 13 -7.41 1.79 1.82
CA TYR A 13 -5.96 1.99 1.87
C TYR A 13 -5.26 0.77 2.51
N MET A 14 -5.72 0.36 3.69
CA MET A 14 -5.11 -0.75 4.42
C MET A 14 -5.31 -2.09 3.72
N ARG A 15 -6.49 -2.32 3.13
CA ARG A 15 -6.76 -3.55 2.36
C ARG A 15 -5.77 -3.70 1.20
N GLU A 16 -5.59 -2.65 0.40
CA GLU A 16 -4.69 -2.70 -0.75
C GLU A 16 -3.22 -2.86 -0.32
N LEU A 17 -2.82 -2.18 0.75
CA LEU A 17 -1.49 -2.31 1.33
C LEU A 17 -1.21 -3.74 1.83
N CYS A 18 -2.17 -4.33 2.57
CA CYS A 18 -2.07 -5.71 3.04
C CYS A 18 -1.99 -6.71 1.89
N LEU A 19 -2.76 -6.50 0.82
CA LEU A 19 -2.72 -7.37 -0.36
C LEU A 19 -1.34 -7.33 -1.05
N ILE A 20 -0.73 -6.15 -1.18
CA ILE A 20 0.62 -6.02 -1.74
C ILE A 20 1.64 -6.71 -0.83
N PHE A 21 1.54 -6.49 0.49
CA PHE A 21 2.43 -7.13 1.45
C PHE A 21 2.32 -8.66 1.40
N LEU A 22 1.09 -9.19 1.35
CA LEU A 22 0.82 -10.62 1.24
C LEU A 22 1.38 -11.19 -0.08
N ALA A 23 1.17 -10.49 -1.18
CA ALA A 23 1.68 -10.91 -2.48
C ALA A 23 3.22 -10.96 -2.51
N ASP A 24 3.88 -9.95 -1.93
CA ASP A 24 5.34 -9.87 -1.88
C ASP A 24 5.99 -10.88 -0.91
N ASN A 25 5.28 -11.25 0.15
CA ASN A 25 5.82 -12.07 1.24
C ASN A 25 5.08 -13.40 1.42
N TRP A 26 4.28 -13.84 0.44
CA TRP A 26 3.48 -15.05 0.56
C TRP A 26 4.32 -16.29 0.88
N LEU A 27 5.52 -16.38 0.31
CA LEU A 27 6.44 -17.49 0.51
C LEU A 27 6.91 -17.57 1.97
N TRP A 28 7.25 -16.40 2.56
CA TRP A 28 7.65 -16.31 3.98
C TRP A 28 6.51 -16.60 4.94
N MET A 29 5.26 -16.43 4.51
CA MET A 29 4.09 -16.75 5.33
C MET A 29 3.70 -18.22 5.22
N VAL A 30 3.78 -18.80 4.02
CA VAL A 30 3.42 -20.20 3.78
C VAL A 30 4.50 -21.16 4.27
N LEU A 31 5.79 -20.80 4.13
CA LEU A 31 6.91 -21.65 4.46
C LEU A 31 6.90 -22.19 5.91
N PRO A 32 6.71 -21.38 6.97
CA PRO A 32 6.66 -21.86 8.33
C PRO A 32 5.50 -22.83 8.59
N VAL A 33 4.34 -22.55 8.01
CA VAL A 33 3.15 -23.41 8.14
C VAL A 33 3.37 -24.74 7.43
N ALA A 34 3.91 -24.71 6.22
CA ALA A 34 4.24 -25.91 5.46
C ALA A 34 5.31 -26.76 6.14
N LEU A 35 6.35 -26.10 6.70
CA LEU A 35 7.41 -26.78 7.45
C LEU A 35 6.84 -27.48 8.71
N CYS A 36 6.03 -26.77 9.50
CA CYS A 36 5.38 -27.36 10.67
C CYS A 36 4.44 -28.51 10.28
N GLY A 37 3.71 -28.39 9.17
CA GLY A 37 2.88 -29.45 8.63
C GLY A 37 3.68 -30.69 8.20
N ALA A 38 4.81 -30.49 7.53
CA ALA A 38 5.72 -31.59 7.17
C ALA A 38 6.28 -32.31 8.42
N VAL A 39 6.76 -31.52 9.41
CA VAL A 39 7.25 -32.11 10.68
C VAL A 39 6.13 -32.83 11.42
N ALA A 40 4.91 -32.30 11.41
CA ALA A 40 3.75 -32.98 12.01
C ALA A 40 3.47 -34.35 11.35
N PHE A 41 3.65 -34.43 10.04
CA PHE A 41 3.41 -35.67 9.30
C PHE A 41 4.52 -36.72 9.50
N PHE A 42 5.79 -36.31 9.52
CA PHE A 42 6.92 -37.24 9.57
C PHE A 42 7.47 -37.56 10.97
N VAL A 43 7.26 -36.67 11.94
CA VAL A 43 7.89 -36.75 13.26
C VAL A 43 6.87 -36.87 14.38
N ASP A 44 6.02 -35.89 14.59
CA ASP A 44 5.04 -35.88 15.69
C ASP A 44 3.84 -34.99 15.31
N VAL A 45 2.66 -35.59 15.42
CA VAL A 45 1.38 -34.91 15.14
C VAL A 45 1.14 -33.67 16.01
N ARG A 46 1.84 -33.56 17.15
CA ARG A 46 1.77 -32.39 18.05
C ARG A 46 2.21 -31.09 17.36
N PHE A 47 3.03 -31.17 16.32
CA PHE A 47 3.42 -29.99 15.52
C PHE A 47 2.28 -29.37 14.74
N VAL A 48 1.14 -30.06 14.58
CA VAL A 48 -0.10 -29.45 14.06
C VAL A 48 -0.54 -28.28 14.93
N ILE A 49 -0.41 -28.39 16.27
CA ILE A 49 -0.77 -27.30 17.18
C ILE A 49 0.12 -26.07 16.92
N VAL A 50 1.41 -26.29 16.68
CA VAL A 50 2.35 -25.20 16.36
C VAL A 50 1.99 -24.55 15.02
N ALA A 51 1.66 -25.35 14.01
CA ALA A 51 1.19 -24.83 12.72
C ALA A 51 -0.08 -23.95 12.86
N LEU A 52 -1.03 -24.41 13.66
CA LEU A 52 -2.25 -23.66 13.96
C LEU A 52 -1.96 -22.36 14.72
N MET A 53 -1.04 -22.40 15.69
CA MET A 53 -0.60 -21.19 16.40
C MET A 53 0.05 -20.19 15.46
N VAL A 54 0.90 -20.64 14.54
CA VAL A 54 1.50 -19.76 13.53
C VAL A 54 0.42 -19.13 12.65
N LEU A 55 -0.53 -19.93 12.20
CA LEU A 55 -1.58 -19.47 11.29
C LEU A 55 -2.57 -18.51 11.98
N PHE A 56 -3.03 -18.83 13.19
CA PHE A 56 -4.11 -18.08 13.85
C PHE A 56 -3.65 -17.03 14.85
N VAL A 57 -2.40 -17.06 15.29
CA VAL A 57 -1.86 -16.10 16.28
C VAL A 57 -0.77 -15.24 15.65
N VAL A 58 0.28 -15.86 15.11
CA VAL A 58 1.46 -15.13 14.64
C VAL A 58 1.14 -14.32 13.38
N LEU A 59 0.42 -14.90 12.43
CA LEU A 59 0.09 -14.26 11.16
C LEU A 59 -0.85 -13.06 11.34
N PRO A 60 -1.97 -13.14 12.08
CA PRO A 60 -2.78 -11.98 12.41
C PRO A 60 -2.03 -10.91 13.21
N MET A 61 -1.13 -11.32 14.12
CA MET A 61 -0.31 -10.37 14.87
C MET A 61 0.64 -9.58 13.97
N ILE A 62 1.27 -10.23 12.99
CA ILE A 62 2.11 -9.54 11.99
C ILE A 62 1.27 -8.55 11.18
N LEU A 63 0.08 -8.95 10.73
CA LEU A 63 -0.83 -8.05 10.00
C LEU A 63 -1.29 -6.87 10.86
N ALA A 64 -1.56 -7.09 12.14
CA ALA A 64 -1.91 -6.02 13.08
C ALA A 64 -0.74 -5.03 13.28
N LEU A 65 0.48 -5.54 13.47
CA LEU A 65 1.67 -4.69 13.57
C LEU A 65 1.90 -3.86 12.29
N LEU A 66 1.69 -4.48 11.14
CA LEU A 66 1.78 -3.81 9.84
C LEU A 66 0.72 -2.71 9.71
N TYR A 67 -0.51 -3.00 10.16
CA TYR A 67 -1.59 -2.01 10.23
C TYR A 67 -1.18 -0.80 11.08
N PHE A 68 -0.66 -1.02 12.30
CA PHE A 68 -0.24 0.07 13.16
C PHE A 68 0.95 0.84 12.57
N TYR A 69 1.94 0.15 12.05
CA TYR A 69 3.16 0.79 11.54
C TYR A 69 2.90 1.65 10.28
N TYR A 70 2.12 1.14 9.32
CA TYR A 70 1.84 1.86 8.08
C TYR A 70 0.58 2.72 8.15
N GLY A 71 -0.45 2.30 8.90
CA GLY A 71 -1.70 3.06 9.01
C GLY A 71 -1.55 4.39 9.76
N PHE A 72 -0.60 4.47 10.68
CA PHE A 72 -0.28 5.71 11.39
C PHE A 72 0.86 6.51 10.75
N SER A 73 1.40 6.07 9.64
CA SER A 73 2.45 6.81 8.93
C SER A 73 1.93 8.15 8.38
N PRO A 74 2.79 9.17 8.27
CA PRO A 74 2.41 10.45 7.64
C PRO A 74 1.86 10.26 6.23
N GLU A 75 2.43 9.32 5.48
CA GLU A 75 2.07 9.03 4.09
C GLU A 75 0.68 8.40 3.97
N ALA A 76 0.27 7.59 4.96
CA ALA A 76 -1.10 7.09 5.03
C ALA A 76 -2.11 8.24 5.19
N ARG A 77 -1.76 9.24 6.01
CA ARG A 77 -2.60 10.44 6.18
C ARG A 77 -2.75 11.19 4.86
N TRP A 78 -1.70 11.31 4.05
CA TRP A 78 -1.79 11.94 2.72
C TRP A 78 -2.77 11.22 1.79
N SER A 79 -2.92 9.90 1.93
CA SER A 79 -3.86 9.11 1.13
C SER A 79 -5.29 9.19 1.65
N ILE A 80 -5.47 9.19 2.97
CA ILE A 80 -6.78 9.08 3.65
C ILE A 80 -7.46 10.44 3.78
N MET A 81 -6.71 11.53 3.97
CA MET A 81 -7.29 12.87 4.13
C MET A 81 -7.80 13.42 2.79
N GLU A 82 -8.86 14.21 2.88
CA GLU A 82 -9.38 14.96 1.76
C GLU A 82 -8.37 16.00 1.30
N LYS A 83 -8.06 15.97 0.03
CA LYS A 83 -7.03 16.81 -0.58
C LYS A 83 -7.35 17.14 -2.02
N ASP A 84 -6.80 18.24 -2.47
CA ASP A 84 -6.67 18.57 -3.88
C ASP A 84 -5.28 18.15 -4.35
N ALA A 85 -5.21 17.45 -5.45
CA ALA A 85 -3.95 17.03 -6.04
C ALA A 85 -3.75 17.74 -7.39
N VAL A 86 -2.66 18.46 -7.52
CA VAL A 86 -2.27 19.10 -8.78
C VAL A 86 -1.09 18.32 -9.35
N ILE A 87 -1.33 17.69 -10.51
CA ILE A 87 -0.33 16.93 -11.23
C ILE A 87 0.34 17.86 -12.26
N GLY A 88 1.64 18.06 -12.10
CA GLY A 88 2.49 18.86 -12.96
C GLY A 88 3.65 18.07 -13.56
N ASN A 89 4.46 18.74 -14.37
CA ASN A 89 5.64 18.12 -14.99
C ASN A 89 6.73 17.75 -14.00
N GLU A 90 6.83 18.46 -12.87
CA GLU A 90 7.85 18.23 -11.84
C GLU A 90 7.42 17.23 -10.78
N GLY A 91 6.10 17.01 -10.62
CA GLY A 91 5.56 16.12 -9.60
C GLY A 91 4.10 16.39 -9.28
N ILE A 92 3.69 15.93 -8.12
CA ILE A 92 2.33 16.04 -7.59
C ILE A 92 2.34 16.97 -6.37
N SER A 93 1.60 18.06 -6.43
CA SER A 93 1.39 18.96 -5.29
C SER A 93 0.07 18.62 -4.62
N LEU A 94 0.14 18.30 -3.31
CA LEU A 94 -1.01 17.99 -2.49
C LEU A 94 -1.37 19.21 -1.64
N THR A 95 -2.60 19.65 -1.71
CA THR A 95 -3.16 20.68 -0.84
C THR A 95 -4.28 20.05 -0.04
N PHE A 96 -4.15 20.03 1.30
CA PHE A 96 -5.12 19.42 2.19
C PHE A 96 -6.20 20.43 2.57
N THR A 97 -7.43 19.96 2.73
CA THR A 97 -8.55 20.75 3.22
C THR A 97 -8.36 21.14 4.70
N ASP A 98 -7.63 20.31 5.47
CA ASP A 98 -7.28 20.62 6.86
C ASP A 98 -6.10 21.61 6.90
N GLU A 99 -6.33 22.83 7.40
CA GLU A 99 -5.33 23.89 7.54
C GLU A 99 -4.13 23.51 8.43
N ARG A 100 -4.27 22.48 9.25
CA ARG A 100 -3.18 21.94 10.09
C ARG A 100 -2.14 21.18 9.29
N MET A 101 -2.49 20.73 8.09
CA MET A 101 -1.60 20.01 7.20
C MET A 101 -0.95 20.98 6.22
N LYS A 102 0.37 20.98 6.19
CA LYS A 102 1.13 21.77 5.21
C LYS A 102 0.96 21.19 3.82
N LYS A 103 0.99 22.07 2.82
CA LYS A 103 1.12 21.62 1.42
C LYS A 103 2.32 20.71 1.29
N HIS A 104 2.16 19.62 0.55
CA HIS A 104 3.22 18.66 0.31
C HIS A 104 3.39 18.47 -1.19
N ALA A 105 4.64 18.51 -1.66
CA ALA A 105 4.98 18.23 -3.04
C ALA A 105 5.78 16.94 -3.11
N ILE A 106 5.39 16.04 -4.01
CA ILE A 106 6.06 14.79 -4.32
C ILE A 106 6.64 14.94 -5.70
N VAL A 107 7.95 14.87 -5.84
CA VAL A 107 8.65 14.95 -7.11
C VAL A 107 8.56 13.58 -7.81
N TRP A 108 8.56 13.55 -9.15
CA TRP A 108 8.51 12.28 -9.89
C TRP A 108 9.70 11.38 -9.61
N ASP A 109 10.85 11.94 -9.26
CA ASP A 109 12.04 11.20 -8.87
C ASP A 109 11.84 10.40 -7.57
N ASP A 110 10.90 10.83 -6.71
CA ASP A 110 10.53 10.12 -5.48
C ASP A 110 9.50 8.99 -5.74
N VAL A 111 8.97 8.88 -6.95
CA VAL A 111 8.03 7.82 -7.33
C VAL A 111 8.80 6.65 -7.94
N ARG A 112 8.74 5.51 -7.29
CA ARG A 112 9.45 4.30 -7.71
C ARG A 112 8.74 3.57 -8.84
N TYR A 113 7.43 3.35 -8.71
CA TYR A 113 6.55 2.75 -9.71
C TYR A 113 5.09 3.02 -9.38
N ILE A 114 4.23 2.84 -10.37
CA ILE A 114 2.77 3.02 -10.24
C ILE A 114 2.08 1.67 -10.39
N ILE A 115 1.15 1.38 -9.49
CA ILE A 115 0.25 0.24 -9.58
C ILE A 115 -1.15 0.78 -9.86
N GLU A 116 -1.68 0.43 -11.02
CA GLU A 116 -3.06 0.75 -11.36
C GLU A 116 -3.95 -0.44 -11.03
N LYS A 117 -4.96 -0.20 -10.18
CA LYS A 117 -6.01 -1.17 -9.86
C LYS A 117 -7.36 -0.69 -10.37
N GLU A 118 -8.40 -1.49 -10.18
CA GLU A 118 -9.75 -1.18 -10.69
C GLU A 118 -10.25 0.17 -10.20
N ASP A 119 -10.05 0.47 -8.91
CA ASP A 119 -10.64 1.62 -8.23
C ASP A 119 -9.64 2.67 -7.75
N VAL A 120 -8.35 2.34 -7.72
CA VAL A 120 -7.30 3.21 -7.18
C VAL A 120 -6.03 3.15 -8.02
N VAL A 121 -5.35 4.27 -8.07
CA VAL A 121 -3.99 4.37 -8.59
C VAL A 121 -3.06 4.57 -7.39
N MET A 122 -2.08 3.70 -7.25
CA MET A 122 -1.12 3.69 -6.17
C MET A 122 0.25 4.11 -6.70
N LEU A 123 0.76 5.21 -6.18
CA LEU A 123 2.11 5.67 -6.45
C LEU A 123 3.02 5.20 -5.32
N MET A 124 3.87 4.24 -5.62
CA MET A 124 4.84 3.73 -4.64
C MET A 124 6.01 4.71 -4.55
N LEU A 125 6.24 5.24 -3.34
CA LEU A 125 7.26 6.24 -3.11
C LEU A 125 8.61 5.60 -2.75
N GLN A 126 9.70 6.30 -3.06
CA GLN A 126 11.02 5.93 -2.58
C GLN A 126 11.07 6.11 -1.05
N GLY A 127 11.84 5.25 -0.38
CA GLY A 127 11.96 5.25 1.07
C GLY A 127 11.57 3.92 1.68
N LYS A 128 10.53 3.88 2.50
CA LYS A 128 10.05 2.61 3.09
C LYS A 128 9.35 1.76 2.03
N ARG A 129 9.57 0.44 2.08
CA ARG A 129 9.16 -0.53 1.05
C ARG A 129 7.68 -0.44 0.63
N TYR A 130 6.79 -0.10 1.55
CA TYR A 130 5.34 -0.06 1.31
C TYR A 130 4.75 1.34 1.49
N THR A 131 5.55 2.38 1.31
CA THR A 131 5.06 3.76 1.33
C THR A 131 4.44 4.10 0.00
N CYS A 132 3.15 4.43 0.01
CA CYS A 132 2.43 4.76 -1.21
C CYS A 132 1.47 5.93 -1.00
N LEU A 133 1.29 6.71 -2.06
CA LEU A 133 0.18 7.64 -2.20
C LEU A 133 -0.92 6.97 -3.02
N MET A 134 -2.13 6.90 -2.47
CA MET A 134 -3.29 6.38 -3.19
C MET A 134 -4.19 7.52 -3.66
N LEU A 135 -4.58 7.44 -4.93
CA LEU A 135 -5.55 8.33 -5.54
C LEU A 135 -6.73 7.51 -6.06
N PRO A 136 -7.98 7.94 -5.81
CA PRO A 136 -9.15 7.24 -6.32
C PRO A 136 -9.23 7.40 -7.84
N LYS A 137 -9.42 6.30 -8.56
CA LYS A 137 -9.50 6.31 -10.03
C LYS A 137 -10.69 7.11 -10.55
N SER A 138 -11.77 7.18 -9.76
CA SER A 138 -12.94 7.99 -10.09
C SER A 138 -12.68 9.49 -10.17
N ALA A 139 -11.60 9.97 -9.56
CA ALA A 139 -11.20 11.37 -9.58
C ALA A 139 -10.12 11.65 -10.65
N ILE A 140 -9.61 10.62 -11.32
CA ILE A 140 -8.53 10.72 -12.31
C ILE A 140 -9.15 10.63 -13.71
N ASP A 141 -9.01 11.69 -14.50
CA ASP A 141 -9.38 11.66 -15.90
C ASP A 141 -8.51 10.66 -16.69
N PRO A 142 -9.04 10.01 -17.75
CA PRO A 142 -8.27 9.06 -18.56
C PRO A 142 -7.00 9.66 -19.15
N ASP A 143 -7.00 10.96 -19.48
CA ASP A 143 -5.83 11.68 -19.97
C ASP A 143 -4.73 11.80 -18.91
N VAL A 144 -5.12 11.96 -17.64
CA VAL A 144 -4.20 11.99 -16.48
C VAL A 144 -3.58 10.63 -16.24
N SER A 145 -4.36 9.56 -16.36
CA SER A 145 -3.88 8.19 -16.22
C SER A 145 -2.83 7.86 -17.28
N GLN A 146 -3.03 8.35 -18.50
CA GLN A 146 -2.07 8.17 -19.60
C GLN A 146 -0.78 9.00 -19.36
N ALA A 147 -0.91 10.22 -18.87
CA ALA A 147 0.23 11.06 -18.49
C ALA A 147 1.04 10.43 -17.34
N LEU A 148 0.38 9.89 -16.32
CA LEU A 148 1.04 9.18 -15.20
C LEU A 148 1.89 8.01 -15.69
N ARG A 149 1.44 7.26 -16.70
CA ARG A 149 2.20 6.16 -17.30
C ARG A 149 3.46 6.62 -18.05
N GLN A 150 3.49 7.86 -18.56
CA GLN A 150 4.66 8.39 -19.26
C GLN A 150 5.80 8.80 -18.30
N PHE A 151 5.46 9.19 -17.09
CA PHE A 151 6.44 9.67 -16.09
C PHE A 151 7.07 8.55 -15.24
N THR A 152 6.57 7.32 -15.35
CA THR A 152 7.05 6.22 -14.51
C THR A 152 7.82 5.19 -15.34
N PRO A 153 9.02 4.76 -14.89
CA PRO A 153 9.67 3.61 -15.47
C PRO A 153 8.76 2.39 -15.29
N GLN A 154 8.35 1.78 -16.40
CA GLN A 154 7.57 0.54 -16.37
C GLN A 154 8.43 -0.55 -15.75
N VAL A 155 8.09 -0.93 -14.54
CA VAL A 155 8.62 -2.15 -13.94
C VAL A 155 7.78 -3.30 -14.49
N HIS A 156 8.40 -4.10 -15.34
CA HIS A 156 7.89 -5.40 -15.78
C HIS A 156 7.91 -6.42 -14.64
#